data_a78a31214eb675be8b08864f88e02bf9
#
_entry.id   a78a31214eb675be8b08864f88e02bf9
#
_cell.length_a   1.000
_cell.length_b   1.000
_cell.length_c   1.000
_cell.angle_alpha   90.00
_cell.angle_beta   90.00
_cell.angle_gamma   90.00
#
_symmetry.space_group_name_H-M   'P 1'
#
loop_
_entity.id
_entity.type
_entity.pdbx_description
1 polymer ?
#
loop_
_entity_poly.entity_id
_entity_poly.type
_entity_poly.pdbx_seq_one_letter_code
_entity_poly.pdbx_strand_id
1 'polypeptide(L)'
;SWKEQEVSEAFNQYNDMLENILGYEVILDMVRNDKTITKILDFGCGKSYLTFAMYYYLHELKGLTLEVTGLDLKKDVIVHCNELAKKYHYEGLSFLHGDIADYTGTDSADMVVTLHACDTATDYALYKAMKWHAGVILSVPCCQHEVNKQIACEPLEGALKYGLIKERLSALFTDALRADLLEENGYDTQVLEFIDMEHTPKNILLRAVRRVDAGMADEQSGLTEAEQKSGQCCKEPDSKRLAETLQIHTTLQKLLEGELV
;
A
#
# COMPACT_ATOMS: atom_id res chain seq x y z
N SER A 1 26.42 9.28 -14.92
CA SER A 1 25.62 10.33 -15.57
C SER A 1 24.51 9.66 -16.36
N TRP A 2 23.29 9.89 -15.95
CA TRP A 2 22.11 9.49 -16.70
C TRP A 2 22.11 10.29 -18.01
N LYS A 3 22.09 9.60 -19.14
CA LYS A 3 21.87 10.30 -20.41
C LYS A 3 20.40 10.70 -20.45
N GLU A 4 20.08 11.91 -20.86
CA GLU A 4 18.70 12.45 -20.94
C GLU A 4 17.74 11.49 -21.66
N GLN A 5 18.21 10.73 -22.61
CA GLN A 5 17.40 9.80 -23.41
C GLN A 5 17.02 8.53 -22.60
N GLU A 6 17.93 8.00 -21.77
CA GLU A 6 17.66 6.84 -20.88
C GLU A 6 16.68 7.22 -19.76
N VAL A 7 16.72 8.48 -19.30
CA VAL A 7 15.77 9.02 -18.33
C VAL A 7 14.38 9.11 -18.95
N SER A 8 14.26 9.61 -20.19
CA SER A 8 12.98 9.74 -20.87
C SER A 8 12.30 8.40 -21.16
N GLU A 9 13.05 7.39 -21.58
CA GLU A 9 12.52 6.06 -21.84
C GLU A 9 12.08 5.36 -20.54
N ALA A 10 12.87 5.45 -19.48
CA ALA A 10 12.51 4.96 -18.16
C ALA A 10 11.26 5.69 -17.61
N PHE A 11 11.18 7.02 -17.76
CA PHE A 11 10.01 7.80 -17.35
C PHE A 11 8.74 7.39 -18.10
N ASN A 12 8.81 7.16 -19.40
CA ASN A 12 7.64 6.72 -20.16
C ASN A 12 7.15 5.35 -19.69
N GLN A 13 8.04 4.40 -19.45
CA GLN A 13 7.70 3.09 -18.90
C GLN A 13 7.07 3.18 -17.50
N TYR A 14 7.58 4.08 -16.63
CA TYR A 14 7.00 4.33 -15.32
C TYR A 14 5.65 5.06 -15.40
N ASN A 15 5.45 5.94 -16.37
CA ASN A 15 4.18 6.64 -16.56
C ASN A 15 3.06 5.68 -16.96
N ASP A 16 3.30 4.79 -17.93
CA ASP A 16 2.33 3.76 -18.33
C ASP A 16 2.00 2.83 -17.16
N MET A 17 3.01 2.47 -16.38
CA MET A 17 2.85 1.68 -15.17
C MET A 17 2.01 2.41 -14.12
N LEU A 18 2.29 3.70 -13.87
CA LEU A 18 1.54 4.51 -12.91
C LEU A 18 0.09 4.73 -13.35
N GLU A 19 -0.19 4.92 -14.64
CA GLU A 19 -1.55 5.01 -15.16
C GLU A 19 -2.33 3.70 -14.94
N ASN A 20 -1.70 2.56 -15.17
CA ASN A 20 -2.30 1.26 -14.94
C ASN A 20 -2.54 0.98 -13.44
N ILE A 21 -1.58 1.35 -12.58
CA ILE A 21 -1.63 1.08 -11.14
C ILE A 21 -2.62 1.99 -10.42
N LEU A 22 -2.51 3.30 -10.66
CA LEU A 22 -3.41 4.27 -10.04
C LEU A 22 -4.83 4.11 -10.58
N GLY A 23 -4.96 3.80 -11.86
CA GLY A 23 -6.23 3.81 -12.56
C GLY A 23 -6.72 5.23 -12.84
N TYR A 24 -7.32 5.42 -13.99
CA TYR A 24 -7.80 6.72 -14.45
C TYR A 24 -8.81 7.35 -13.47
N GLU A 25 -9.70 6.54 -12.89
CA GLU A 25 -10.72 7.03 -11.95
C GLU A 25 -10.14 7.56 -10.66
N VAL A 26 -9.10 6.91 -10.11
CA VAL A 26 -8.41 7.37 -8.89
C VAL A 26 -7.70 8.69 -9.14
N ILE A 27 -7.03 8.84 -10.29
CA ILE A 27 -6.38 10.10 -10.67
C ILE A 27 -7.42 11.21 -10.86
N LEU A 28 -8.56 10.90 -11.50
CA LEU A 28 -9.66 11.85 -11.66
C LEU A 28 -10.25 12.27 -10.32
N ASP A 29 -10.38 11.35 -9.38
CA ASP A 29 -10.91 11.65 -8.04
C ASP A 29 -9.94 12.55 -7.25
N MET A 30 -8.64 12.28 -7.32
CA MET A 30 -7.61 13.16 -6.77
C MET A 30 -7.66 14.57 -7.36
N VAL A 31 -7.89 14.70 -8.69
CA VAL A 31 -7.98 15.99 -9.40
C VAL A 31 -9.29 16.72 -9.11
N ARG A 32 -10.41 15.98 -8.96
CA ARG A 32 -11.76 16.56 -8.75
C ARG A 32 -12.02 17.07 -7.34
N ASN A 33 -11.34 16.52 -6.35
CA ASN A 33 -11.60 16.83 -4.95
C ASN A 33 -11.08 18.20 -4.49
N ASP A 34 -10.65 19.07 -5.42
CA ASP A 34 -10.25 20.47 -5.19
C ASP A 34 -9.31 20.64 -3.98
N LYS A 35 -8.54 19.58 -3.69
CA LYS A 35 -7.58 19.60 -2.60
C LYS A 35 -6.44 20.52 -2.95
N THR A 36 -6.16 21.45 -2.09
CA THR A 36 -5.08 22.42 -2.26
C THR A 36 -3.71 21.75 -2.31
N ILE A 37 -3.54 20.63 -1.59
CA ILE A 37 -2.31 19.82 -1.53
C ILE A 37 -2.68 18.36 -1.39
N THR A 38 -2.08 17.48 -2.21
CA THR A 38 -2.19 16.03 -2.09
C THR A 38 -0.97 15.47 -1.37
N LYS A 39 -1.18 14.82 -0.23
CA LYS A 39 -0.11 14.23 0.60
C LYS A 39 0.13 12.77 0.25
N ILE A 40 1.35 12.45 -0.13
CA ILE A 40 1.77 11.09 -0.50
C ILE A 40 2.93 10.66 0.39
N LEU A 41 2.85 9.45 0.93
CA LEU A 41 3.93 8.82 1.69
C LEU A 41 4.42 7.58 0.95
N ASP A 42 5.73 7.48 0.75
CA ASP A 42 6.39 6.31 0.16
C ASP A 42 7.30 5.67 1.20
N PHE A 43 6.84 4.56 1.77
CA PHE A 43 7.55 3.81 2.79
C PHE A 43 8.47 2.74 2.21
N GLY A 44 9.75 2.77 2.63
CA GLY A 44 10.78 1.92 2.06
C GLY A 44 11.17 2.39 0.64
N CYS A 45 11.24 3.71 0.44
CA CYS A 45 11.43 4.31 -0.89
C CYS A 45 12.75 3.90 -1.58
N GLY A 46 13.73 3.38 -0.85
CA GLY A 46 15.01 2.94 -1.40
C GLY A 46 15.69 4.04 -2.22
N LYS A 47 16.11 3.72 -3.45
CA LYS A 47 16.69 4.71 -4.38
C LYS A 47 15.66 5.67 -4.97
N SER A 48 14.40 5.54 -4.59
CA SER A 48 13.29 6.47 -4.87
C SER A 48 12.97 6.68 -6.36
N TYR A 49 13.29 5.73 -7.23
CA TYR A 49 12.95 5.87 -8.66
C TYR A 49 11.45 6.06 -8.86
N LEU A 50 10.64 5.27 -8.17
CA LEU A 50 9.19 5.40 -8.25
C LEU A 50 8.70 6.71 -7.62
N THR A 51 9.25 7.13 -6.49
CA THR A 51 8.88 8.38 -5.81
C THR A 51 9.10 9.58 -6.73
N PHE A 52 10.25 9.63 -7.41
CA PHE A 52 10.55 10.68 -8.40
C PHE A 52 9.63 10.60 -9.62
N ALA A 53 9.37 9.40 -10.15
CA ALA A 53 8.46 9.20 -11.28
C ALA A 53 7.03 9.61 -10.92
N MET A 54 6.56 9.24 -9.74
CA MET A 54 5.25 9.60 -9.19
C MET A 54 5.10 11.12 -9.03
N TYR A 55 6.12 11.79 -8.47
CA TYR A 55 6.13 13.23 -8.35
C TYR A 55 6.05 13.90 -9.72
N TYR A 56 6.90 13.49 -10.67
CA TYR A 56 6.88 14.02 -12.03
C TYR A 56 5.53 13.81 -12.71
N TYR A 57 4.98 12.59 -12.64
CA TYR A 57 3.71 12.25 -13.28
C TYR A 57 2.55 13.08 -12.72
N LEU A 58 2.39 13.11 -11.40
CA LEU A 58 1.27 13.77 -10.76
C LEU A 58 1.43 15.31 -10.73
N HIS A 59 2.64 15.81 -10.54
CA HIS A 59 2.90 17.25 -10.48
C HIS A 59 3.08 17.86 -11.86
N GLU A 60 4.05 17.36 -12.65
CA GLU A 60 4.40 17.98 -13.94
C GLU A 60 3.38 17.64 -15.03
N LEU A 61 2.90 16.40 -15.11
CA LEU A 61 2.00 15.97 -16.17
C LEU A 61 0.52 16.17 -15.83
N LYS A 62 0.10 15.99 -14.58
CA LYS A 62 -1.30 16.14 -14.15
C LYS A 62 -1.59 17.49 -13.47
N GLY A 63 -0.58 18.29 -13.13
CA GLY A 63 -0.73 19.62 -12.58
C GLY A 63 -1.18 19.67 -11.12
N LEU A 64 -1.01 18.59 -10.36
CA LEU A 64 -1.38 18.52 -8.95
C LEU A 64 -0.35 19.22 -8.08
N THR A 65 -0.79 19.90 -7.03
CA THR A 65 0.09 20.37 -5.97
C THR A 65 0.32 19.22 -4.99
N LEU A 66 1.59 18.78 -4.84
CA LEU A 66 1.96 17.62 -4.07
C LEU A 66 2.85 17.94 -2.89
N GLU A 67 2.65 17.18 -1.80
CA GLU A 67 3.61 17.00 -0.72
C GLU A 67 3.94 15.51 -0.64
N VAL A 68 5.11 15.12 -1.17
CA VAL A 68 5.56 13.72 -1.20
C VAL A 68 6.70 13.54 -0.23
N THR A 69 6.55 12.58 0.68
CA THR A 69 7.59 12.22 1.65
C THR A 69 8.00 10.76 1.46
N GLY A 70 9.26 10.55 1.05
CA GLY A 70 9.88 9.23 1.04
C GLY A 70 10.55 8.93 2.38
N LEU A 71 10.39 7.71 2.90
CA LEU A 71 11.03 7.26 4.15
C LEU A 71 11.84 5.99 3.90
N ASP A 72 13.08 5.95 4.37
CA ASP A 72 13.95 4.77 4.32
C ASP A 72 14.94 4.73 5.49
N LEU A 73 15.39 3.51 5.82
CA LEU A 73 16.40 3.27 6.87
C LEU A 73 17.85 3.62 6.45
N LYS A 74 18.09 3.82 5.14
CA LYS A 74 19.43 4.06 4.59
C LYS A 74 19.73 5.55 4.47
N LYS A 75 20.44 6.09 5.44
CA LYS A 75 20.75 7.51 5.54
C LYS A 75 21.48 8.10 4.32
N ASP A 76 22.44 7.38 3.77
CA ASP A 76 23.21 7.80 2.60
C ASP A 76 22.32 7.93 1.35
N VAL A 77 21.38 7.02 1.17
CA VAL A 77 20.39 7.06 0.10
C VAL A 77 19.47 8.28 0.25
N ILE A 78 18.98 8.54 1.46
CA ILE A 78 18.11 9.70 1.77
C ILE A 78 18.84 11.02 1.50
N VAL A 79 20.09 11.14 1.88
CA VAL A 79 20.90 12.34 1.57
C VAL A 79 20.96 12.56 0.05
N HIS A 80 21.30 11.51 -0.69
CA HIS A 80 21.38 11.58 -2.15
C HIS A 80 20.04 11.94 -2.81
N CYS A 81 18.92 11.35 -2.36
CA CYS A 81 17.59 11.66 -2.88
C CYS A 81 17.20 13.12 -2.63
N ASN A 82 17.49 13.68 -1.44
CA ASN A 82 17.24 15.10 -1.16
C ASN A 82 18.12 16.03 -2.02
N GLU A 83 19.36 15.64 -2.33
CA GLU A 83 20.22 16.40 -3.26
C GLU A 83 19.64 16.40 -4.68
N LEU A 84 19.12 15.26 -5.14
CA LEU A 84 18.45 15.16 -6.44
C LEU A 84 17.16 15.98 -6.48
N ALA A 85 16.31 15.91 -5.46
CA ALA A 85 15.08 16.69 -5.38
C ALA A 85 15.37 18.21 -5.49
N LYS A 86 16.39 18.70 -4.76
CA LYS A 86 16.87 20.10 -4.88
C LYS A 86 17.38 20.43 -6.28
N LYS A 87 18.16 19.51 -6.87
CA LYS A 87 18.73 19.71 -8.22
C LYS A 87 17.65 19.87 -9.30
N TYR A 88 16.55 19.13 -9.16
CA TYR A 88 15.42 19.19 -10.09
C TYR A 88 14.34 20.22 -9.70
N HIS A 89 14.56 20.97 -8.63
CA HIS A 89 13.60 21.97 -8.10
C HIS A 89 12.23 21.37 -7.73
N TYR A 90 12.22 20.14 -7.23
CA TYR A 90 11.03 19.46 -6.74
C TYR A 90 10.75 19.86 -5.29
N GLU A 91 10.18 21.05 -5.09
CA GLU A 91 10.00 21.66 -3.76
C GLU A 91 9.02 20.87 -2.86
N GLY A 92 8.04 20.21 -3.46
CA GLY A 92 7.07 19.37 -2.76
C GLY A 92 7.56 17.93 -2.49
N LEU A 93 8.83 17.60 -2.79
CA LEU A 93 9.40 16.26 -2.60
C LEU A 93 10.50 16.29 -1.53
N SER A 94 10.34 15.48 -0.49
CA SER A 94 11.29 15.37 0.62
C SER A 94 11.54 13.93 1.00
N PHE A 95 12.72 13.66 1.56
CA PHE A 95 13.10 12.33 2.01
C PHE A 95 13.60 12.36 3.45
N LEU A 96 13.10 11.43 4.25
CA LEU A 96 13.38 11.31 5.68
C LEU A 96 14.04 9.97 6.00
N HIS A 97 15.01 10.01 6.90
CA HIS A 97 15.64 8.82 7.44
C HIS A 97 14.87 8.37 8.69
N GLY A 98 14.40 7.13 8.72
CA GLY A 98 13.70 6.59 9.88
C GLY A 98 13.05 5.25 9.64
N ASP A 99 12.55 4.65 10.72
CA ASP A 99 11.75 3.43 10.69
C ASP A 99 10.27 3.77 10.45
N ILE A 100 9.58 2.95 9.66
CA ILE A 100 8.15 3.08 9.39
C ILE A 100 7.34 2.96 10.69
N ALA A 101 7.73 2.04 11.58
CA ALA A 101 7.05 1.82 12.84
C ALA A 101 7.03 3.10 13.71
N ASP A 102 8.15 3.80 13.77
CA ASP A 102 8.35 4.99 14.60
C ASP A 102 7.88 6.30 13.93
N TYR A 103 7.50 6.29 12.67
CA TYR A 103 7.15 7.49 11.94
C TYR A 103 5.85 8.13 12.47
N THR A 104 5.96 9.37 12.90
CA THR A 104 4.86 10.20 13.45
C THR A 104 4.75 11.57 12.78
N GLY A 105 5.37 11.73 11.60
CA GLY A 105 5.47 13.02 10.92
C GLY A 105 4.17 13.56 10.33
N THR A 106 3.11 12.75 10.30
CA THR A 106 1.77 13.18 9.85
C THR A 106 0.67 12.39 10.57
N ASP A 107 -0.52 12.94 10.54
CA ASP A 107 -1.77 12.32 11.02
C ASP A 107 -2.77 12.02 9.90
N SER A 108 -2.42 12.36 8.65
CA SER A 108 -3.25 12.16 7.47
C SER A 108 -2.40 11.94 6.22
N ALA A 109 -2.91 11.14 5.28
CA ALA A 109 -2.32 10.93 3.97
C ALA A 109 -3.43 10.72 2.94
N ASP A 110 -3.23 11.20 1.72
CA ASP A 110 -4.14 10.93 0.61
C ASP A 110 -3.77 9.62 -0.10
N MET A 111 -2.48 9.33 -0.17
CA MET A 111 -1.97 8.09 -0.72
C MET A 111 -0.76 7.58 0.09
N VAL A 112 -0.72 6.28 0.30
CA VAL A 112 0.44 5.58 0.87
C VAL A 112 0.93 4.55 -0.14
N VAL A 113 2.23 4.59 -0.42
CA VAL A 113 2.90 3.66 -1.31
C VAL A 113 3.97 2.91 -0.52
N THR A 114 4.09 1.60 -0.77
CA THR A 114 5.16 0.78 -0.20
C THR A 114 5.53 -0.36 -1.15
N LEU A 115 6.64 -0.19 -1.88
CA LEU A 115 7.10 -1.22 -2.81
C LEU A 115 8.21 -2.10 -2.26
N HIS A 116 8.95 -1.64 -1.27
CA HIS A 116 10.15 -2.32 -0.76
C HIS A 116 10.20 -2.41 0.77
N ALA A 117 9.08 -2.18 1.45
CA ALA A 117 8.97 -2.52 2.87
C ALA A 117 8.90 -4.04 3.02
N CYS A 118 9.91 -4.62 3.68
CA CYS A 118 10.01 -6.07 3.81
C CYS A 118 9.29 -6.57 5.05
N ASP A 119 8.62 -7.73 4.91
CA ASP A 119 8.02 -8.51 5.98
C ASP A 119 7.02 -7.67 6.81
N THR A 120 7.24 -7.56 8.12
CA THR A 120 6.37 -6.81 9.04
C THR A 120 6.38 -5.28 8.81
N ALA A 121 7.41 -4.73 8.17
CA ALA A 121 7.42 -3.30 7.81
C ALA A 121 6.26 -2.93 6.86
N THR A 122 5.85 -3.85 5.98
CA THR A 122 4.64 -3.70 5.17
C THR A 122 3.40 -3.57 6.05
N ASP A 123 3.29 -4.37 7.11
CA ASP A 123 2.14 -4.36 8.02
C ASP A 123 2.03 -3.03 8.77
N TYR A 124 3.15 -2.47 9.23
CA TYR A 124 3.17 -1.12 9.82
C TYR A 124 2.76 -0.04 8.81
N ALA A 125 3.19 -0.15 7.54
CA ALA A 125 2.80 0.79 6.50
C ALA A 125 1.29 0.74 6.23
N LEU A 126 0.71 -0.46 6.09
CA LEU A 126 -0.73 -0.67 5.88
C LEU A 126 -1.54 -0.18 7.09
N TYR A 127 -1.12 -0.52 8.31
CA TYR A 127 -1.75 -0.04 9.54
C TYR A 127 -1.79 1.48 9.63
N LYS A 128 -0.66 2.15 9.38
CA LYS A 128 -0.60 3.62 9.38
C LYS A 128 -1.47 4.21 8.27
N ALA A 129 -1.48 3.63 7.08
CA ALA A 129 -2.31 4.07 5.98
C ALA A 129 -3.81 4.02 6.33
N MET A 130 -4.27 2.92 6.94
CA MET A 130 -5.64 2.79 7.45
C MET A 130 -5.94 3.80 8.55
N LYS A 131 -5.04 3.97 9.51
CA LYS A 131 -5.20 4.93 10.61
C LYS A 131 -5.26 6.39 10.15
N TRP A 132 -4.55 6.75 9.11
CA TRP A 132 -4.59 8.08 8.47
C TRP A 132 -5.71 8.23 7.46
N HIS A 133 -6.52 7.19 7.28
CA HIS A 133 -7.62 7.18 6.32
C HIS A 133 -7.16 7.50 4.89
N ALA A 134 -6.03 6.95 4.49
CA ALA A 134 -5.50 7.15 3.14
C ALA A 134 -6.56 6.80 2.09
N GLY A 135 -6.74 7.65 1.11
CA GLY A 135 -7.69 7.41 0.01
C GLY A 135 -7.26 6.24 -0.88
N VAL A 136 -5.95 6.09 -1.07
CA VAL A 136 -5.34 5.04 -1.90
C VAL A 136 -4.15 4.42 -1.18
N ILE A 137 -4.05 3.10 -1.25
CA ILE A 137 -2.91 2.33 -0.75
C ILE A 137 -2.38 1.46 -1.89
N LEU A 138 -1.08 1.57 -2.16
CA LEU A 138 -0.38 0.75 -3.15
C LEU A 138 0.76 0.01 -2.44
N SER A 139 0.66 -1.31 -2.34
CA SER A 139 1.66 -2.11 -1.64
C SER A 139 2.14 -3.27 -2.51
N VAL A 140 3.46 -3.42 -2.67
CA VAL A 140 4.08 -4.59 -3.31
C VAL A 140 4.93 -5.32 -2.28
N PRO A 141 4.35 -6.29 -1.57
CA PRO A 141 5.06 -7.06 -0.55
C PRO A 141 6.12 -7.96 -1.19
N CYS A 142 7.34 -7.90 -0.71
CA CYS A 142 8.43 -8.70 -1.27
C CYS A 142 8.88 -9.87 -0.37
N CYS A 143 8.59 -9.82 0.92
CA CYS A 143 9.01 -10.82 1.91
C CYS A 143 7.87 -11.08 2.90
N GLN A 144 7.66 -12.36 3.26
CA GLN A 144 6.61 -12.79 4.17
C GLN A 144 7.15 -13.88 5.12
N HIS A 145 8.21 -13.55 5.86
CA HIS A 145 8.89 -14.50 6.74
C HIS A 145 8.09 -14.80 8.01
N GLU A 146 7.27 -13.85 8.48
CA GLU A 146 6.47 -14.02 9.70
C GLU A 146 5.52 -15.22 9.56
N VAL A 147 4.68 -15.24 8.53
CA VAL A 147 3.72 -16.34 8.30
C VAL A 147 4.42 -17.65 7.99
N ASN A 148 5.54 -17.62 7.27
CA ASN A 148 6.32 -18.84 6.99
C ASN A 148 6.78 -19.57 8.27
N LYS A 149 7.08 -18.82 9.35
CA LYS A 149 7.47 -19.39 10.63
C LYS A 149 6.28 -19.94 11.41
N GLN A 150 5.13 -19.34 11.29
CA GLN A 150 3.93 -19.67 12.07
C GLN A 150 3.09 -20.78 11.43
N ILE A 151 2.91 -20.75 10.10
CA ILE A 151 1.90 -21.53 9.38
C ILE A 151 1.93 -23.03 9.73
N ALA A 152 0.78 -23.50 10.21
CA ALA A 152 0.48 -24.91 10.48
C ALA A 152 -0.98 -25.18 10.08
N CYS A 153 -1.19 -26.20 9.23
CA CYS A 153 -2.51 -26.54 8.74
C CYS A 153 -2.52 -28.02 8.39
N GLU A 154 -3.25 -28.84 9.16
CA GLU A 154 -3.30 -30.30 8.99
C GLU A 154 -3.68 -30.70 7.55
N PRO A 155 -4.72 -30.15 6.92
CA PRO A 155 -5.08 -30.47 5.54
C PRO A 155 -3.99 -30.14 4.51
N LEU A 156 -3.09 -29.19 4.80
CA LEU A 156 -2.00 -28.76 3.93
C LEU A 156 -0.63 -29.32 4.31
N GLU A 157 -0.54 -30.18 5.33
CA GLU A 157 0.73 -30.73 5.82
C GLU A 157 1.55 -31.38 4.70
N GLY A 158 0.87 -32.12 3.81
CA GLY A 158 1.49 -32.75 2.64
C GLY A 158 2.20 -31.77 1.69
N ALA A 159 1.76 -30.52 1.62
CA ALA A 159 2.37 -29.44 0.82
C ALA A 159 3.40 -28.67 1.66
N LEU A 160 3.08 -28.33 2.90
CA LEU A 160 3.91 -27.50 3.78
C LEU A 160 5.23 -28.17 4.20
N LYS A 161 5.34 -29.49 4.07
CA LYS A 161 6.62 -30.20 4.30
C LYS A 161 7.72 -29.84 3.29
N TYR A 162 7.36 -29.32 2.12
CA TYR A 162 8.32 -28.88 1.11
C TYR A 162 8.63 -27.38 1.27
N GLY A 163 9.86 -27.04 1.69
CA GLY A 163 10.25 -25.68 2.05
C GLY A 163 9.92 -24.62 0.99
N LEU A 164 10.15 -24.92 -0.31
CA LEU A 164 9.80 -24.01 -1.40
C LEU A 164 8.30 -23.78 -1.52
N ILE A 165 7.50 -24.82 -1.36
CA ILE A 165 6.03 -24.73 -1.42
C ILE A 165 5.52 -23.97 -0.20
N LYS A 166 6.03 -24.28 0.99
CA LYS A 166 5.70 -23.59 2.22
C LYS A 166 5.99 -22.08 2.09
N GLU A 167 7.15 -21.69 1.56
CA GLU A 167 7.53 -20.30 1.37
C GLU A 167 6.54 -19.57 0.45
N ARG A 168 6.21 -20.17 -0.70
CA ARG A 168 5.28 -19.56 -1.67
C ARG A 168 3.84 -19.46 -1.13
N LEU A 169 3.34 -20.53 -0.51
CA LEU A 169 2.00 -20.51 0.11
C LEU A 169 1.92 -19.49 1.24
N SER A 170 2.94 -19.40 2.08
CA SER A 170 2.99 -18.38 3.14
C SER A 170 2.96 -16.97 2.59
N ALA A 171 3.65 -16.71 1.47
CA ALA A 171 3.62 -15.41 0.82
C ALA A 171 2.20 -15.07 0.33
N LEU A 172 1.57 -15.99 -0.41
CA LEU A 172 0.24 -15.78 -0.96
C LEU A 172 -0.84 -15.64 0.13
N PHE A 173 -0.77 -16.45 1.20
CA PHE A 173 -1.70 -16.34 2.33
C PHE A 173 -1.50 -15.05 3.11
N THR A 174 -0.26 -14.57 3.25
CA THR A 174 0.00 -13.28 3.90
C THR A 174 -0.66 -12.14 3.11
N ASP A 175 -0.50 -12.14 1.79
CA ASP A 175 -1.04 -11.09 0.94
C ASP A 175 -2.58 -11.17 0.83
N ALA A 176 -3.16 -12.38 0.80
CA ALA A 176 -4.61 -12.56 0.91
C ALA A 176 -5.15 -12.03 2.24
N LEU A 177 -4.50 -12.34 3.37
CA LEU A 177 -4.90 -11.85 4.68
C LEU A 177 -4.80 -10.32 4.79
N ARG A 178 -3.76 -9.71 4.20
CA ARG A 178 -3.64 -8.25 4.13
C ARG A 178 -4.77 -7.63 3.31
N ALA A 179 -5.13 -8.25 2.18
CA ALA A 179 -6.25 -7.79 1.35
C ALA A 179 -7.58 -7.86 2.11
N ASP A 180 -7.88 -9.00 2.76
CA ASP A 180 -9.10 -9.16 3.57
C ASP A 180 -9.16 -8.13 4.71
N LEU A 181 -8.04 -7.91 5.42
CA LEU A 181 -7.97 -6.92 6.50
C LEU A 181 -8.19 -5.47 5.99
N LEU A 182 -7.70 -5.14 4.80
CA LEU A 182 -7.98 -3.85 4.16
C LEU A 182 -9.46 -3.73 3.82
N GLU A 183 -10.09 -4.76 3.28
CA GLU A 183 -11.53 -4.77 2.97
C GLU A 183 -12.39 -4.62 4.22
N GLU A 184 -12.06 -5.32 5.30
CA GLU A 184 -12.72 -5.20 6.60
C GLU A 184 -12.60 -3.78 7.20
N ASN A 185 -11.52 -3.06 6.86
CA ASN A 185 -11.27 -1.69 7.29
C ASN A 185 -11.74 -0.60 6.30
N GLY A 186 -12.64 -0.94 5.38
CA GLY A 186 -13.34 0.03 4.54
C GLY A 186 -12.67 0.35 3.22
N TYR A 187 -11.85 -0.54 2.68
CA TYR A 187 -11.24 -0.40 1.36
C TYR A 187 -11.85 -1.37 0.35
N ASP A 188 -11.89 -0.98 -0.90
CA ASP A 188 -12.07 -1.88 -2.05
C ASP A 188 -10.68 -2.30 -2.50
N THR A 189 -10.37 -3.60 -2.32
CA THR A 189 -9.02 -4.11 -2.53
C THR A 189 -8.94 -5.00 -3.76
N GLN A 190 -7.91 -4.80 -4.55
CA GLN A 190 -7.57 -5.61 -5.71
C GLN A 190 -6.17 -6.20 -5.53
N VAL A 191 -6.03 -7.48 -5.85
CA VAL A 191 -4.76 -8.18 -5.90
C VAL A 191 -4.38 -8.32 -7.38
N LEU A 192 -3.34 -7.62 -7.80
CA LEU A 192 -2.95 -7.49 -9.21
C LEU A 192 -1.52 -7.95 -9.42
N GLU A 193 -1.17 -8.32 -10.66
CA GLU A 193 0.23 -8.44 -11.06
C GLU A 193 0.80 -7.05 -11.37
N PHE A 194 1.95 -6.74 -10.73
CA PHE A 194 2.59 -5.43 -10.85
C PHE A 194 3.57 -5.35 -12.03
N ILE A 195 4.34 -6.40 -12.23
CA ILE A 195 5.32 -6.56 -13.31
C ILE A 195 5.29 -8.00 -13.80
N ASP A 196 5.74 -8.22 -15.05
CA ASP A 196 5.81 -9.57 -15.61
C ASP A 196 6.66 -10.50 -14.75
N MET A 197 6.20 -11.74 -14.60
CA MET A 197 6.88 -12.79 -13.84
C MET A 197 8.30 -13.09 -14.33
N GLU A 198 8.65 -12.69 -15.56
CA GLU A 198 10.00 -12.81 -16.11
C GLU A 198 11.04 -12.02 -15.31
N HIS A 199 10.62 -10.95 -14.62
CA HIS A 199 11.51 -10.07 -13.84
C HIS A 199 11.59 -10.47 -12.37
N THR A 200 10.49 -10.93 -11.77
CA THR A 200 10.46 -11.39 -10.37
C THR A 200 9.21 -12.23 -10.09
N PRO A 201 9.35 -13.34 -9.33
CA PRO A 201 8.19 -14.11 -8.88
C PRO A 201 7.39 -13.42 -7.76
N LYS A 202 7.87 -12.29 -7.22
CA LYS A 202 7.24 -11.49 -6.18
C LYS A 202 6.71 -10.20 -6.80
N ASN A 203 5.64 -10.33 -7.57
CA ASN A 203 5.07 -9.31 -8.42
C ASN A 203 3.62 -8.94 -8.05
N ILE A 204 3.17 -9.32 -6.86
CA ILE A 204 1.81 -9.00 -6.38
C ILE A 204 1.75 -7.55 -5.92
N LEU A 205 0.78 -6.81 -6.45
CA LEU A 205 0.37 -5.50 -5.99
C LEU A 205 -0.97 -5.60 -5.26
N LEU A 206 -1.00 -5.14 -4.03
CA LEU A 206 -2.24 -4.83 -3.32
C LEU A 206 -2.60 -3.37 -3.60
N ARG A 207 -3.67 -3.15 -4.36
CA ARG A 207 -4.25 -1.85 -4.64
C ARG A 207 -5.55 -1.73 -3.85
N ALA A 208 -5.57 -0.82 -2.88
CA ALA A 208 -6.74 -0.59 -2.07
C ALA A 208 -7.21 0.87 -2.19
N VAL A 209 -8.48 1.06 -2.48
CA VAL A 209 -9.13 2.38 -2.59
C VAL A 209 -10.18 2.47 -1.50
N ARG A 210 -10.13 3.55 -0.71
CA ARG A 210 -11.07 3.75 0.39
C ARG A 210 -12.49 3.92 -0.14
N ARG A 211 -13.42 3.15 0.41
CA ARG A 211 -14.85 3.31 0.13
C ARG A 211 -15.32 4.67 0.63
N VAL A 212 -15.99 5.41 -0.24
CA VAL A 212 -16.72 6.61 0.18
C VAL A 212 -17.98 6.10 0.87
N ASP A 213 -18.10 6.33 2.18
CA ASP A 213 -19.31 5.98 2.90
C ASP A 213 -20.49 6.68 2.22
N ALA A 214 -21.45 5.88 1.74
CA ALA A 214 -22.69 6.38 1.14
C ALA A 214 -23.57 7.20 2.13
N GLY A 215 -23.04 7.53 3.29
CA GLY A 215 -23.67 8.27 4.38
C GLY A 215 -23.56 9.81 4.32
N MET A 216 -22.92 10.39 3.29
CA MET A 216 -22.92 11.84 3.07
C MET A 216 -23.72 12.29 1.84
N ALA A 217 -24.39 11.38 1.15
CA ALA A 217 -25.33 11.69 0.10
C ALA A 217 -26.77 11.51 0.63
N ASP A 218 -27.47 12.63 0.82
CA ASP A 218 -28.91 12.77 1.07
C ASP A 218 -29.46 12.51 2.49
N GLU A 219 -29.54 13.56 3.29
CA GLU A 219 -30.55 13.75 4.33
C GLU A 219 -32.03 13.81 3.78
N GLN A 220 -32.28 13.31 2.57
CA GLN A 220 -33.62 13.36 1.94
C GLN A 220 -34.27 12.02 1.58
N SER A 221 -33.64 10.88 1.83
CA SER A 221 -34.32 9.58 1.71
C SER A 221 -34.61 9.01 3.10
N GLY A 222 -35.87 9.17 3.54
CA GLY A 222 -36.37 8.74 4.85
C GLY A 222 -36.52 7.22 5.02
N LEU A 223 -35.43 6.47 4.78
CA LEU A 223 -35.32 5.05 5.13
C LEU A 223 -34.60 4.91 6.46
N THR A 224 -35.28 4.36 7.44
CA THR A 224 -34.81 4.21 8.81
C THR A 224 -33.66 3.20 8.90
N GLU A 225 -32.66 3.49 9.78
CA GLU A 225 -31.49 2.63 10.10
C GLU A 225 -31.85 1.17 10.46
N ALA A 226 -33.13 0.87 10.71
CA ALA A 226 -33.61 -0.46 11.04
C ALA A 226 -33.69 -1.41 9.82
N GLU A 227 -33.82 -0.90 8.60
CA GLU A 227 -33.96 -1.72 7.39
C GLU A 227 -32.62 -2.10 6.74
N GLN A 228 -31.53 -1.37 7.04
CA GLN A 228 -30.17 -1.70 6.57
C GLN A 228 -29.47 -2.82 7.37
N LYS A 229 -29.97 -3.13 8.58
CA LYS A 229 -29.37 -4.17 9.47
C LYS A 229 -30.00 -5.56 9.34
N SER A 230 -31.01 -5.75 8.51
CA SER A 230 -31.81 -7.01 8.51
C SER A 230 -31.32 -8.10 7.54
N GLY A 231 -30.20 -7.93 6.86
CA GLY A 231 -29.69 -8.90 5.87
C GLY A 231 -28.28 -9.45 6.10
N GLN A 232 -27.52 -8.92 7.04
CA GLN A 232 -26.15 -9.38 7.30
C GLN A 232 -26.19 -10.42 8.42
N CYS A 233 -26.35 -11.69 8.02
CA CYS A 233 -25.98 -12.81 8.88
C CYS A 233 -24.54 -12.55 9.37
N CYS A 234 -24.31 -12.63 10.70
CA CYS A 234 -22.99 -12.45 11.32
C CYS A 234 -22.05 -13.57 10.86
N LYS A 235 -21.56 -13.51 9.61
CA LYS A 235 -20.46 -14.36 9.17
C LYS A 235 -19.21 -13.82 9.85
N GLU A 236 -18.45 -14.72 10.43
CA GLU A 236 -17.13 -14.42 10.93
C GLU A 236 -16.28 -13.82 9.79
N PRO A 237 -15.46 -12.77 10.06
CA PRO A 237 -14.60 -12.16 9.04
C PRO A 237 -13.73 -13.21 8.32
N ASP A 238 -13.58 -13.07 7.02
CA ASP A 238 -12.81 -14.03 6.22
C ASP A 238 -11.33 -14.05 6.65
N SER A 239 -10.77 -12.90 7.04
CA SER A 239 -9.42 -12.78 7.60
C SER A 239 -9.23 -13.62 8.85
N LYS A 240 -10.18 -13.56 9.80
CA LYS A 240 -10.12 -14.31 11.04
C LYS A 240 -10.19 -15.82 10.78
N ARG A 241 -11.13 -16.25 9.95
CA ARG A 241 -11.30 -17.65 9.58
C ARG A 241 -10.06 -18.21 8.87
N LEU A 242 -9.44 -17.42 7.99
CA LEU A 242 -8.20 -17.79 7.31
C LEU A 242 -7.05 -17.94 8.33
N ALA A 243 -6.88 -16.95 9.19
CA ALA A 243 -5.83 -16.95 10.21
C ALA A 243 -5.95 -18.14 11.18
N GLU A 244 -7.16 -18.43 11.67
CA GLU A 244 -7.42 -19.57 12.55
C GLU A 244 -7.16 -20.92 11.84
N THR A 245 -7.58 -21.05 10.58
CA THR A 245 -7.34 -22.26 9.78
C THR A 245 -5.86 -22.55 9.57
N LEU A 246 -5.06 -21.50 9.37
CA LEU A 246 -3.63 -21.60 9.13
C LEU A 246 -2.80 -21.55 10.42
N GLN A 247 -3.44 -21.31 11.57
CA GLN A 247 -2.82 -21.12 12.89
C GLN A 247 -1.77 -20.00 12.89
N ILE A 248 -2.11 -18.86 12.28
CA ILE A 248 -1.25 -17.69 12.16
C ILE A 248 -1.87 -16.48 12.86
N HIS A 249 -1.02 -15.59 13.35
CA HIS A 249 -1.42 -14.29 13.91
C HIS A 249 -0.37 -13.24 13.49
N THR A 250 -0.71 -12.46 12.48
CA THR A 250 0.23 -11.54 11.82
C THR A 250 0.41 -10.24 12.59
N THR A 251 1.51 -9.54 12.30
CA THR A 251 1.77 -8.20 12.85
C THR A 251 0.65 -7.23 12.53
N LEU A 252 0.06 -7.27 11.32
CA LEU A 252 -1.06 -6.40 10.97
C LEU A 252 -2.30 -6.67 11.84
N GLN A 253 -2.64 -7.93 12.10
CA GLN A 253 -3.73 -8.27 13.01
C GLN A 253 -3.47 -7.72 14.41
N LYS A 254 -2.29 -7.96 14.98
CA LYS A 254 -1.89 -7.47 16.30
C LYS A 254 -1.96 -5.94 16.42
N LEU A 255 -1.55 -5.23 15.37
CA LEU A 255 -1.64 -3.77 15.31
C LEU A 255 -3.10 -3.28 15.29
N LEU A 256 -3.97 -3.94 14.53
CA LEU A 256 -5.40 -3.60 14.46
C LEU A 256 -6.14 -3.94 15.76
N GLU A 257 -5.74 -4.99 16.45
CA GLU A 257 -6.27 -5.40 17.75
C GLU A 257 -5.72 -4.57 18.92
N GLY A 258 -4.71 -3.72 18.67
CA GLY A 258 -4.07 -2.87 19.68
C GLY A 258 -3.09 -3.60 20.58
N GLU A 259 -2.60 -4.76 20.17
CA GLU A 259 -1.61 -5.55 20.94
C GLU A 259 -0.18 -5.02 20.77
N LEU A 260 0.09 -4.32 19.67
CA LEU A 260 1.36 -3.68 19.35
C LEU A 260 1.12 -2.17 19.20
N VAL A 261 1.38 -1.38 20.26
CA VAL A 261 1.30 0.09 20.25
C VAL A 261 2.62 0.65 20.79
#